data_0da6aaf22211b406330b5aa4bb82b6a9
#
_entry.id   0da6aaf22211b406330b5aa4bb82b6a9
#
_cell.length_a   1.000
_cell.length_b   1.000
_cell.length_c   1.000
_cell.angle_alpha   90.00
_cell.angle_beta   90.00
_cell.angle_gamma   90.00
#
_symmetry.space_group_name_H-M   'P 1'
#
loop_
_entity.id
_entity.type
_entity.pdbx_description
1 polymer ?
#
loop_
_entity_poly.entity_id
_entity_poly.type
_entity_poly.pdbx_seq_one_letter_code
_entity_poly.pdbx_strand_id
1 'polypeptide(L)'
;PTTVELDAVFPHSDYPDGPTPVIELHDVTKVYSTGSLDVHALQGVSLRIDQGEYVAIMGPSGSGKSTLMHIIGCLDVPTEGIYLLAGEDVGEMDEVDLAQVRNRQIGFVFQQFNLLPSLNAWRNVELPLTYAGVKRDERKRRALEALDRVGLADRVGHRPGELSGGQQQRVAVARALVSDPALILADEPTGNLDSVATEDALTLFDELHAQGRTIVLITHEIDVAQRSRRIVRVRDGRIQSDGPGPR
;
A
#
# COMPACT_ATOMS: atom_id res chain seq x y z
N PRO A 1 18.53 25.11 4.00
CA PRO A 1 17.39 24.33 3.55
C PRO A 1 16.41 25.33 2.98
N THR A 2 16.41 25.42 1.69
CA THR A 2 15.64 26.37 0.91
C THR A 2 14.28 25.71 0.70
N THR A 3 13.24 26.29 1.26
CA THR A 3 11.85 26.08 0.83
C THR A 3 11.81 26.60 -0.60
N VAL A 4 12.20 25.77 -1.56
CA VAL A 4 12.10 26.06 -2.98
C VAL A 4 10.63 26.00 -3.30
N GLU A 5 10.07 27.14 -3.62
CA GLU A 5 8.90 27.44 -4.43
C GLU A 5 8.23 26.21 -5.13
N LEU A 6 7.75 25.26 -4.33
CA LEU A 6 6.80 24.22 -4.75
C LEU A 6 5.52 24.89 -5.30
N ASP A 7 5.16 26.08 -4.76
CA ASP A 7 4.06 26.90 -5.25
C ASP A 7 4.18 27.38 -6.70
N ALA A 8 5.40 27.39 -7.27
CA ALA A 8 5.61 27.78 -8.66
C ALA A 8 5.46 26.59 -9.64
N VAL A 9 5.64 25.37 -9.16
CA VAL A 9 5.47 24.14 -9.96
C VAL A 9 4.05 23.58 -9.80
N PHE A 10 3.44 23.82 -8.65
CA PHE A 10 2.08 23.37 -8.33
C PHE A 10 1.30 24.56 -7.74
N PRO A 11 0.52 25.31 -8.57
CA PRO A 11 -0.38 26.30 -8.01
C PRO A 11 -1.39 25.59 -7.12
N HIS A 12 -1.27 25.77 -5.79
CA HIS A 12 -2.24 25.31 -4.80
C HIS A 12 -3.66 25.86 -5.03
N SER A 13 -3.85 26.67 -6.07
CA SER A 13 -5.08 27.39 -6.37
C SER A 13 -6.13 26.59 -7.15
N ASP A 14 -5.79 25.40 -7.71
CA ASP A 14 -6.74 24.72 -8.59
C ASP A 14 -7.70 23.76 -7.86
N TYR A 15 -7.51 23.48 -6.56
CA TYR A 15 -8.41 22.59 -5.79
C TYR A 15 -8.61 23.07 -4.35
N PRO A 16 -9.18 24.27 -4.10
CA PRO A 16 -9.40 24.77 -2.73
C PRO A 16 -10.44 23.95 -1.94
N ASP A 17 -11.27 23.10 -2.59
CA ASP A 17 -12.36 22.34 -1.99
C ASP A 17 -12.36 20.84 -2.39
N GLY A 18 -11.28 20.30 -2.95
CA GLY A 18 -11.19 18.89 -3.36
C GLY A 18 -10.71 17.96 -2.24
N PRO A 19 -10.92 16.63 -2.38
CA PRO A 19 -10.37 15.65 -1.44
C PRO A 19 -8.83 15.72 -1.41
N THR A 20 -8.25 15.54 -0.20
CA THR A 20 -6.81 15.62 0.00
C THR A 20 -6.10 14.45 -0.67
N PRO A 21 -5.08 14.67 -1.52
CA PRO A 21 -4.36 13.58 -2.15
C PRO A 21 -3.50 12.83 -1.10
N VAL A 22 -3.49 11.50 -1.20
CA VAL A 22 -2.58 10.64 -0.44
C VAL A 22 -1.37 10.27 -1.30
N ILE A 23 -1.58 10.06 -2.61
CA ILE A 23 -0.53 9.76 -3.58
C ILE A 23 -0.60 10.77 -4.71
N GLU A 24 0.52 11.43 -5.02
CA GLU A 24 0.69 12.23 -6.22
C GLU A 24 2.02 11.88 -6.89
N LEU A 25 1.93 11.32 -8.09
CA LEU A 25 3.07 11.03 -8.96
C LEU A 25 2.99 11.96 -10.15
N HIS A 26 4.10 12.67 -10.45
CA HIS A 26 4.21 13.58 -11.59
C HIS A 26 5.38 13.17 -12.47
N ASP A 27 5.08 12.69 -13.68
CA ASP A 27 6.02 12.25 -14.70
C ASP A 27 7.12 11.31 -14.18
N VAL A 28 6.74 10.41 -13.27
CA VAL A 28 7.66 9.49 -12.60
C VAL A 28 8.24 8.50 -13.60
N THR A 29 9.55 8.46 -13.65
CA THR A 29 10.35 7.53 -14.46
C THR A 29 11.20 6.66 -13.53
N LYS A 30 11.35 5.38 -13.87
CA LYS A 30 12.28 4.47 -13.18
C LYS A 30 13.08 3.68 -14.19
N VAL A 31 14.39 3.81 -14.09
CA VAL A 31 15.36 3.09 -14.91
C VAL A 31 16.26 2.25 -14.00
N TYR A 32 16.37 0.98 -14.30
CA TYR A 32 17.33 0.09 -13.66
C TYR A 32 18.49 -0.17 -14.62
N SER A 33 19.69 0.24 -14.22
CA SER A 33 20.91 0.03 -15.01
C SER A 33 21.65 -1.22 -14.54
N THR A 34 21.77 -2.21 -15.42
CA THR A 34 22.53 -3.44 -15.19
C THR A 34 23.72 -3.49 -16.17
N GLY A 35 24.82 -2.83 -15.80
CA GLY A 35 26.04 -2.80 -16.62
C GLY A 35 25.81 -2.10 -17.97
N SER A 36 25.55 -2.85 -19.04
CA SER A 36 25.36 -2.31 -20.39
C SER A 36 23.91 -2.21 -20.85
N LEU A 37 22.95 -2.56 -20.00
CA LEU A 37 21.52 -2.55 -20.36
C LEU A 37 20.73 -1.68 -19.38
N ASP A 38 19.98 -0.72 -19.91
CA ASP A 38 19.01 0.07 -19.18
C ASP A 38 17.61 -0.48 -19.39
N VAL A 39 16.93 -0.80 -18.28
CA VAL A 39 15.53 -1.24 -18.26
C VAL A 39 14.65 -0.10 -17.77
N HIS A 40 13.87 0.48 -18.68
CA HIS A 40 12.90 1.52 -18.38
C HIS A 40 11.63 0.87 -17.79
N ALA A 41 11.60 0.71 -16.47
CA ALA A 41 10.49 0.04 -15.79
C ALA A 41 9.26 0.94 -15.66
N LEU A 42 9.45 2.27 -15.50
CA LEU A 42 8.39 3.28 -15.59
C LEU A 42 8.83 4.40 -16.52
N GLN A 43 7.86 4.98 -17.25
CA GLN A 43 8.11 5.92 -18.33
C GLN A 43 7.11 7.09 -18.28
N GLY A 44 7.32 8.04 -17.35
CA GLY A 44 6.50 9.24 -17.21
C GLY A 44 5.11 8.90 -16.66
N VAL A 45 5.05 8.22 -15.49
CA VAL A 45 3.80 7.88 -14.83
C VAL A 45 3.32 9.08 -14.01
N SER A 46 2.12 9.58 -14.32
CA SER A 46 1.41 10.56 -13.50
C SER A 46 0.14 9.91 -12.95
N LEU A 47 -0.03 9.93 -11.62
CA LEU A 47 -1.14 9.30 -10.92
C LEU A 47 -1.46 10.07 -9.66
N ARG A 48 -2.74 10.37 -9.44
CA ARG A 48 -3.24 10.93 -8.19
C ARG A 48 -4.24 9.97 -7.57
N ILE A 49 -4.11 9.73 -6.26
CA ILE A 49 -5.07 8.96 -5.46
C ILE A 49 -5.42 9.79 -4.23
N ASP A 50 -6.71 10.08 -4.07
CA ASP A 50 -7.23 10.89 -2.98
C ASP A 50 -7.55 10.04 -1.74
N GLN A 51 -7.63 10.70 -0.59
CA GLN A 51 -8.00 10.04 0.66
C GLN A 51 -9.38 9.38 0.53
N GLY A 52 -9.48 8.14 1.01
CA GLY A 52 -10.72 7.36 0.97
C GLY A 52 -11.00 6.70 -0.38
N GLU A 53 -10.11 6.76 -1.38
CA GLU A 53 -10.28 6.00 -2.61
C GLU A 53 -9.92 4.52 -2.42
N TYR A 54 -10.61 3.67 -3.18
CA TYR A 54 -10.27 2.26 -3.38
C TYR A 54 -9.93 2.04 -4.85
N VAL A 55 -8.65 1.90 -5.14
CA VAL A 55 -8.08 1.85 -6.49
C VAL A 55 -7.42 0.50 -6.73
N ALA A 56 -7.70 -0.13 -7.87
CA ALA A 56 -6.95 -1.28 -8.34
C ALA A 56 -5.95 -0.86 -9.43
N ILE A 57 -4.70 -1.28 -9.29
CA ILE A 57 -3.66 -1.15 -10.31
C ILE A 57 -3.49 -2.51 -10.99
N MET A 58 -3.79 -2.57 -12.29
CA MET A 58 -3.77 -3.80 -13.09
C MET A 58 -2.78 -3.71 -14.23
N GLY A 59 -2.39 -4.87 -14.76
CA GLY A 59 -1.60 -4.99 -15.97
C GLY A 59 -0.94 -6.37 -16.10
N PRO A 60 -0.44 -6.73 -17.27
CA PRO A 60 0.25 -8.00 -17.49
C PRO A 60 1.56 -8.10 -16.68
N SER A 61 2.14 -9.30 -16.59
CA SER A 61 3.47 -9.47 -16.02
C SER A 61 4.50 -8.63 -16.80
N GLY A 62 5.43 -7.99 -16.06
CA GLY A 62 6.45 -7.12 -16.66
C GLY A 62 5.96 -5.72 -17.09
N SER A 63 4.71 -5.35 -16.83
CA SER A 63 4.18 -4.03 -17.23
C SER A 63 4.68 -2.84 -16.39
N GLY A 64 5.43 -3.09 -15.30
CA GLY A 64 5.90 -2.04 -14.38
C GLY A 64 5.10 -1.92 -13.07
N LYS A 65 4.05 -2.74 -12.85
CA LYS A 65 3.22 -2.69 -11.61
C LYS A 65 4.03 -2.83 -10.32
N SER A 66 4.91 -3.82 -10.26
CA SER A 66 5.74 -4.05 -9.06
C SER A 66 6.69 -2.89 -8.80
N THR A 67 7.26 -2.30 -9.87
CA THR A 67 8.08 -1.09 -9.75
C THR A 67 7.25 0.09 -9.26
N LEU A 68 6.06 0.30 -9.82
CA LEU A 68 5.14 1.34 -9.37
C LEU A 68 4.75 1.14 -7.90
N MET A 69 4.45 -0.11 -7.51
CA MET A 69 4.18 -0.48 -6.13
C MET A 69 5.37 -0.17 -5.20
N HIS A 70 6.59 -0.50 -5.61
CA HIS A 70 7.78 -0.22 -4.80
C HIS A 70 7.98 1.28 -4.58
N ILE A 71 7.72 2.11 -5.61
CA ILE A 71 7.79 3.57 -5.48
C ILE A 71 6.68 4.07 -4.56
N ILE A 72 5.41 3.72 -4.81
CA ILE A 72 4.28 4.09 -3.96
C ILE A 72 4.51 3.65 -2.51
N GLY A 73 5.12 2.48 -2.34
CA GLY A 73 5.43 1.89 -1.04
C GLY A 73 6.68 2.47 -0.36
N CYS A 74 7.34 3.47 -0.93
CA CYS A 74 8.63 3.98 -0.43
C CYS A 74 9.68 2.88 -0.20
N LEU A 75 9.64 1.80 -1.03
CA LEU A 75 10.63 0.72 -1.07
C LEU A 75 11.73 1.00 -2.10
N ASP A 76 11.47 1.93 -3.01
CA ASP A 76 12.37 2.43 -4.03
C ASP A 76 12.02 3.90 -4.32
N VAL A 77 12.92 4.64 -4.96
CA VAL A 77 12.72 6.04 -5.33
C VAL A 77 12.65 6.19 -6.86
N PRO A 78 11.94 7.20 -7.38
CA PRO A 78 11.98 7.54 -8.79
C PRO A 78 13.41 7.81 -9.28
N THR A 79 13.69 7.55 -10.57
CA THR A 79 14.91 8.06 -11.24
C THR A 79 14.70 9.51 -11.63
N GLU A 80 13.50 9.87 -12.08
CA GLU A 80 13.09 11.22 -12.42
C GLU A 80 11.61 11.41 -12.09
N GLY A 81 11.16 12.66 -11.99
CA GLY A 81 9.79 13.02 -11.61
C GLY A 81 9.65 13.26 -10.13
N ILE A 82 8.42 13.54 -9.67
CA ILE A 82 8.13 13.89 -8.28
C ILE A 82 7.14 12.88 -7.72
N TYR A 83 7.37 12.45 -6.47
CA TYR A 83 6.41 11.66 -5.71
C TYR A 83 6.11 12.33 -4.37
N LEU A 84 4.85 12.75 -4.18
CA LEU A 84 4.33 13.23 -2.91
C LEU A 84 3.47 12.16 -2.25
N LEU A 85 3.78 11.80 -1.01
CA LEU A 85 2.97 10.94 -0.15
C LEU A 85 2.37 11.78 0.98
N ALA A 86 1.06 11.91 1.00
CA ALA A 86 0.34 12.77 1.95
C ALA A 86 0.91 14.21 2.00
N GLY A 87 1.33 14.73 0.85
CA GLY A 87 1.90 16.07 0.68
C GLY A 87 3.40 16.20 0.98
N GLU A 88 4.09 15.12 1.40
CA GLU A 88 5.53 15.11 1.64
C GLU A 88 6.28 14.56 0.41
N ASP A 89 7.28 15.29 -0.11
CA ASP A 89 8.12 14.82 -1.21
C ASP A 89 9.07 13.72 -0.70
N VAL A 90 8.84 12.51 -1.16
CA VAL A 90 9.61 11.33 -0.75
C VAL A 90 10.75 10.99 -1.73
N GLY A 91 10.82 11.66 -2.88
CA GLY A 91 11.83 11.42 -3.91
C GLY A 91 13.25 11.81 -3.48
N GLU A 92 13.38 12.79 -2.60
CA GLU A 92 14.65 13.31 -2.09
C GLU A 92 15.02 12.82 -0.68
N MET A 93 14.18 11.95 -0.07
CA MET A 93 14.42 11.41 1.28
C MET A 93 15.54 10.38 1.29
N ASP A 94 16.32 10.38 2.37
CA ASP A 94 17.26 9.30 2.63
C ASP A 94 16.56 8.00 3.07
N GLU A 95 17.31 6.90 3.14
CA GLU A 95 16.75 5.59 3.51
C GLU A 95 16.14 5.54 4.91
N VAL A 96 16.63 6.35 5.84
CA VAL A 96 16.13 6.41 7.22
C VAL A 96 14.78 7.12 7.24
N ASP A 97 14.68 8.24 6.53
CA ASP A 97 13.44 9.02 6.42
C ASP A 97 12.37 8.22 5.66
N LEU A 98 12.74 7.59 4.53
CA LEU A 98 11.84 6.68 3.81
C LEU A 98 11.32 5.53 4.69
N ALA A 99 12.19 4.94 5.52
CA ALA A 99 11.77 3.89 6.45
C ALA A 99 10.79 4.40 7.52
N GLN A 100 10.97 5.64 8.00
CA GLN A 100 10.04 6.25 8.96
C GLN A 100 8.69 6.58 8.33
N VAL A 101 8.70 7.20 7.13
CA VAL A 101 7.49 7.51 6.37
C VAL A 101 6.73 6.23 6.06
N ARG A 102 7.41 5.21 5.50
CA ARG A 102 6.84 3.90 5.22
C ARG A 102 6.16 3.28 6.44
N ASN A 103 6.84 3.31 7.61
CA ASN A 103 6.30 2.72 8.84
C ASN A 103 5.06 3.46 9.37
N ARG A 104 4.95 4.77 9.15
CA ARG A 104 3.87 5.61 9.68
C ARG A 104 2.70 5.73 8.72
N GLN A 105 2.98 5.84 7.42
CA GLN A 105 2.00 6.22 6.40
C GLN A 105 1.46 5.04 5.61
N ILE A 106 2.17 3.89 5.56
CA ILE A 106 1.82 2.79 4.68
C ILE A 106 1.64 1.48 5.45
N GLY A 107 0.47 0.87 5.30
CA GLY A 107 0.19 -0.49 5.75
C GLY A 107 0.30 -1.47 4.59
N PHE A 108 1.28 -2.39 4.64
CA PHE A 108 1.49 -3.38 3.59
C PHE A 108 0.74 -4.67 3.84
N VAL A 109 0.11 -5.19 2.79
CA VAL A 109 -0.49 -6.53 2.73
C VAL A 109 0.08 -7.25 1.52
N PHE A 110 0.78 -8.38 1.72
CA PHE A 110 1.46 -9.13 0.65
C PHE A 110 0.79 -10.46 0.38
N GLN A 111 0.97 -10.98 -0.83
CA GLN A 111 0.49 -12.27 -1.27
C GLN A 111 0.93 -13.42 -0.34
N GLN A 112 2.18 -13.43 0.13
CA GLN A 112 2.74 -14.46 1.01
C GLN A 112 2.56 -14.14 2.51
N PHE A 113 1.66 -13.18 2.85
CA PHE A 113 1.39 -12.70 4.21
C PHE A 113 2.60 -12.09 4.92
N ASN A 114 3.81 -12.55 4.67
CA ASN A 114 5.09 -12.13 5.25
C ASN A 114 5.04 -12.04 6.79
N LEU A 115 4.41 -13.04 7.41
CA LEU A 115 4.39 -13.20 8.86
C LEU A 115 5.68 -13.88 9.32
N LEU A 116 6.22 -13.43 10.45
CA LEU A 116 7.38 -14.07 11.08
C LEU A 116 6.92 -15.35 11.77
N PRO A 117 7.37 -16.55 11.33
CA PRO A 117 6.86 -17.82 11.83
C PRO A 117 7.25 -18.11 13.29
N SER A 118 8.29 -17.46 13.80
CA SER A 118 8.74 -17.55 15.19
C SER A 118 7.86 -16.75 16.17
N LEU A 119 7.05 -15.82 15.66
CA LEU A 119 6.17 -14.95 16.45
C LEU A 119 4.72 -15.40 16.32
N ASN A 120 3.95 -15.24 17.41
CA ASN A 120 2.50 -15.43 17.36
C ASN A 120 1.79 -14.23 16.68
N ALA A 121 0.46 -14.33 16.50
CA ALA A 121 -0.33 -13.34 15.78
C ALA A 121 -0.17 -11.92 16.36
N TRP A 122 -0.38 -11.72 17.68
CA TRP A 122 -0.28 -10.37 18.23
C TRP A 122 1.14 -9.79 18.16
N ARG A 123 2.18 -10.64 18.24
CA ARG A 123 3.58 -10.24 18.07
C ARG A 123 3.90 -9.82 16.65
N ASN A 124 3.32 -10.48 15.64
CA ASN A 124 3.42 -10.07 14.25
C ASN A 124 2.76 -8.71 14.03
N VAL A 125 1.59 -8.49 14.64
CA VAL A 125 0.84 -7.23 14.49
C VAL A 125 1.54 -6.07 15.21
N GLU A 126 2.21 -6.29 16.36
CA GLU A 126 2.89 -5.20 17.08
C GLU A 126 4.17 -4.68 16.38
N LEU A 127 4.72 -5.40 15.38
CA LEU A 127 6.03 -5.08 14.77
C LEU A 127 6.16 -3.63 14.29
N PRO A 128 5.22 -3.06 13.51
CA PRO A 128 5.33 -1.66 13.09
C PRO A 128 5.42 -0.69 14.27
N LEU A 129 4.67 -0.95 15.35
CA LEU A 129 4.70 -0.12 16.55
C LEU A 129 6.02 -0.25 17.32
N THR A 130 6.72 -1.38 17.17
CA THR A 130 8.05 -1.57 17.75
C THR A 130 9.06 -0.65 17.07
N TYR A 131 9.03 -0.57 15.75
CA TYR A 131 9.87 0.34 14.97
C TYR A 131 9.51 1.81 15.19
N ALA A 132 8.23 2.11 15.44
CA ALA A 132 7.76 3.45 15.80
C ALA A 132 8.13 3.88 17.25
N GLY A 133 8.80 3.02 18.03
CA GLY A 133 9.22 3.34 19.40
C GLY A 133 8.07 3.38 20.43
N VAL A 134 6.91 2.83 20.12
CA VAL A 134 5.75 2.79 21.02
C VAL A 134 6.05 1.91 22.23
N LYS A 135 5.62 2.29 23.43
CA LYS A 135 5.83 1.54 24.67
C LYS A 135 5.16 0.17 24.62
N ARG A 136 5.79 -0.84 25.25
CA ARG A 136 5.39 -2.26 25.17
C ARG A 136 3.91 -2.52 25.48
N ASP A 137 3.39 -1.94 26.56
CA ASP A 137 2.03 -2.20 26.99
C ASP A 137 1.01 -1.62 25.99
N GLU A 138 1.30 -0.46 25.47
CA GLU A 138 0.50 0.19 24.42
C GLU A 138 0.56 -0.58 23.11
N ARG A 139 1.73 -1.09 22.69
CA ARG A 139 1.85 -1.94 21.51
C ARG A 139 0.95 -3.18 21.62
N LYS A 140 1.03 -3.87 22.77
CA LYS A 140 0.22 -5.06 23.01
C LYS A 140 -1.27 -4.75 22.95
N ARG A 141 -1.71 -3.66 23.62
CA ARG A 141 -3.12 -3.24 23.59
C ARG A 141 -3.59 -3.00 22.15
N ARG A 142 -2.86 -2.18 21.39
CA ARG A 142 -3.22 -1.86 20.00
C ARG A 142 -3.19 -3.08 19.08
N ALA A 143 -2.23 -3.98 19.26
CA ALA A 143 -2.16 -5.21 18.48
C ALA A 143 -3.36 -6.15 18.75
N LEU A 144 -3.79 -6.29 20.01
CA LEU A 144 -4.96 -7.08 20.37
C LEU A 144 -6.25 -6.47 19.82
N GLU A 145 -6.40 -5.15 19.89
CA GLU A 145 -7.52 -4.43 19.29
C GLU A 145 -7.57 -4.56 17.76
N ALA A 146 -6.41 -4.51 17.10
CA ALA A 146 -6.34 -4.71 15.66
C ALA A 146 -6.73 -6.14 15.25
N LEU A 147 -6.35 -7.15 16.03
CA LEU A 147 -6.76 -8.54 15.81
C LEU A 147 -8.25 -8.76 16.06
N ASP A 148 -8.82 -8.12 17.06
CA ASP A 148 -10.26 -8.18 17.34
C ASP A 148 -11.06 -7.60 16.16
N ARG A 149 -10.64 -6.46 15.61
CA ARG A 149 -11.27 -5.83 14.43
C ARG A 149 -11.33 -6.72 13.19
N VAL A 150 -10.39 -7.64 13.03
CA VAL A 150 -10.38 -8.60 11.93
C VAL A 150 -10.95 -9.96 12.31
N GLY A 151 -11.60 -10.08 13.48
CA GLY A 151 -12.26 -11.29 13.93
C GLY A 151 -11.32 -12.40 14.41
N LEU A 152 -10.15 -12.05 14.98
CA LEU A 152 -9.14 -13.00 15.46
C LEU A 152 -8.83 -12.85 16.96
N ALA A 153 -9.77 -12.35 17.76
CA ALA A 153 -9.60 -12.18 19.22
C ALA A 153 -9.24 -13.48 19.94
N ASP A 154 -9.76 -14.63 19.48
CA ASP A 154 -9.51 -15.96 20.03
C ASP A 154 -8.23 -16.64 19.48
N ARG A 155 -7.54 -16.02 18.52
CA ARG A 155 -6.35 -16.54 17.83
C ARG A 155 -5.06 -15.76 18.12
N VAL A 156 -5.09 -14.80 19.02
CA VAL A 156 -3.95 -13.87 19.28
C VAL A 156 -2.66 -14.58 19.67
N GLY A 157 -2.74 -15.74 20.31
CA GLY A 157 -1.59 -16.54 20.74
C GLY A 157 -1.05 -17.52 19.70
N HIS A 158 -1.78 -17.77 18.58
CA HIS A 158 -1.40 -18.76 17.57
C HIS A 158 -0.24 -18.24 16.70
N ARG A 159 0.64 -19.15 16.30
CA ARG A 159 1.70 -18.90 15.32
C ARG A 159 1.16 -19.04 13.90
N PRO A 160 1.82 -18.45 12.87
CA PRO A 160 1.37 -18.56 11.49
C PRO A 160 1.08 -20.00 11.02
N GLY A 161 1.91 -20.98 11.39
CA GLY A 161 1.70 -22.38 11.03
C GLY A 161 0.47 -23.06 11.70
N GLU A 162 -0.16 -22.42 12.66
CA GLU A 162 -1.36 -22.88 13.38
C GLU A 162 -2.63 -22.18 12.86
N LEU A 163 -2.49 -21.30 11.84
CA LEU A 163 -3.56 -20.49 11.26
C LEU A 163 -3.83 -20.93 9.82
N SER A 164 -5.09 -20.90 9.40
CA SER A 164 -5.44 -21.06 7.98
C SER A 164 -4.91 -19.89 7.14
N GLY A 165 -4.85 -20.05 5.81
CA GLY A 165 -4.43 -18.99 4.89
C GLY A 165 -5.23 -17.69 5.09
N GLY A 166 -6.56 -17.78 5.16
CA GLY A 166 -7.44 -16.63 5.43
C GLY A 166 -7.19 -15.98 6.80
N GLN A 167 -6.90 -16.78 7.83
CA GLN A 167 -6.52 -16.25 9.15
C GLN A 167 -5.16 -15.54 9.11
N GLN A 168 -4.17 -16.10 8.40
CA GLN A 168 -2.87 -15.45 8.21
C GLN A 168 -3.02 -14.12 7.45
N GLN A 169 -3.88 -14.07 6.44
CA GLN A 169 -4.20 -12.85 5.71
C GLN A 169 -4.82 -11.79 6.65
N ARG A 170 -5.79 -12.18 7.49
CA ARG A 170 -6.36 -11.27 8.49
C ARG A 170 -5.33 -10.75 9.49
N VAL A 171 -4.35 -11.56 9.91
CA VAL A 171 -3.21 -11.10 10.73
C VAL A 171 -2.37 -10.09 9.97
N ALA A 172 -2.09 -10.32 8.67
CA ALA A 172 -1.34 -9.37 7.84
C ALA A 172 -2.09 -8.05 7.68
N VAL A 173 -3.41 -8.08 7.49
CA VAL A 173 -4.26 -6.87 7.45
C VAL A 173 -4.25 -6.15 8.80
N ALA A 174 -4.40 -6.86 9.93
CA ALA A 174 -4.31 -6.26 11.26
C ALA A 174 -2.96 -5.57 11.49
N ARG A 175 -1.86 -6.20 11.04
CA ARG A 175 -0.51 -5.60 11.09
C ARG A 175 -0.43 -4.33 10.24
N ALA A 176 -1.03 -4.33 9.06
CA ALA A 176 -1.07 -3.15 8.20
C ALA A 176 -1.83 -1.98 8.84
N LEU A 177 -2.89 -2.27 9.61
CA LEU A 177 -3.76 -1.26 10.22
C LEU A 177 -3.24 -0.71 11.56
N VAL A 178 -2.35 -1.42 12.25
CA VAL A 178 -2.00 -1.13 13.64
C VAL A 178 -1.34 0.24 13.86
N SER A 179 -0.65 0.76 12.82
CA SER A 179 -0.04 2.10 12.81
C SER A 179 -1.00 3.21 12.43
N ASP A 180 -2.26 2.89 12.08
CA ASP A 180 -3.25 3.83 11.54
C ASP A 180 -2.75 4.58 10.29
N PRO A 181 -2.34 3.86 9.24
CA PRO A 181 -1.68 4.43 8.07
C PRO A 181 -2.64 5.25 7.20
N ALA A 182 -2.09 6.20 6.43
CA ALA A 182 -2.84 6.95 5.42
C ALA A 182 -3.23 6.09 4.21
N LEU A 183 -2.42 5.04 3.92
CA LEU A 183 -2.56 4.16 2.76
C LEU A 183 -2.42 2.69 3.16
N ILE A 184 -3.34 1.85 2.68
CA ILE A 184 -3.19 0.39 2.65
C ILE A 184 -2.77 -0.01 1.24
N LEU A 185 -1.57 -0.59 1.11
CA LEU A 185 -1.01 -1.06 -0.16
C LEU A 185 -1.00 -2.59 -0.16
N ALA A 186 -1.87 -3.19 -0.98
CA ALA A 186 -2.07 -4.64 -1.04
C ALA A 186 -1.57 -5.20 -2.38
N ASP A 187 -0.57 -6.09 -2.31
CA ASP A 187 0.06 -6.74 -3.46
C ASP A 187 -0.44 -8.18 -3.58
N GLU A 188 -1.25 -8.45 -4.61
CA GLU A 188 -1.86 -9.76 -4.91
C GLU A 188 -2.44 -10.43 -3.64
N PRO A 189 -3.26 -9.72 -2.84
CA PRO A 189 -3.59 -10.16 -1.47
C PRO A 189 -4.44 -11.43 -1.41
N THR A 190 -4.91 -11.93 -2.54
CA THR A 190 -5.75 -13.12 -2.65
C THR A 190 -5.05 -14.30 -3.31
N GLY A 191 -3.87 -14.09 -3.90
CA GLY A 191 -3.20 -15.05 -4.76
C GLY A 191 -2.79 -16.39 -4.08
N ASN A 192 -2.80 -16.47 -2.75
CA ASN A 192 -2.50 -17.68 -1.98
C ASN A 192 -3.71 -18.20 -1.18
N LEU A 193 -4.92 -17.73 -1.49
CA LEU A 193 -6.15 -18.08 -0.80
C LEU A 193 -7.04 -18.98 -1.66
N ASP A 194 -7.83 -19.82 -1.02
CA ASP A 194 -8.96 -20.47 -1.67
C ASP A 194 -10.10 -19.48 -1.95
N SER A 195 -11.10 -19.89 -2.70
CA SER A 195 -12.20 -19.01 -3.11
C SER A 195 -13.00 -18.42 -1.94
N VAL A 196 -13.16 -19.17 -0.84
CA VAL A 196 -13.89 -18.70 0.35
C VAL A 196 -13.07 -17.66 1.09
N ALA A 197 -11.79 -17.96 1.35
CA ALA A 197 -10.89 -17.02 2.01
C ALA A 197 -10.62 -15.77 1.15
N THR A 198 -10.63 -15.90 -0.19
CA THR A 198 -10.57 -14.77 -1.12
C THR A 198 -11.74 -13.82 -0.92
N GLU A 199 -12.98 -14.33 -0.93
CA GLU A 199 -14.17 -13.52 -0.74
C GLU A 199 -14.19 -12.85 0.65
N ASP A 200 -13.79 -13.58 1.69
CA ASP A 200 -13.65 -13.05 3.05
C ASP A 200 -12.60 -11.91 3.12
N ALA A 201 -11.47 -12.06 2.43
CA ALA A 201 -10.43 -11.03 2.40
C ALA A 201 -10.89 -9.78 1.64
N LEU A 202 -11.56 -9.94 0.50
CA LEU A 202 -12.11 -8.84 -0.29
C LEU A 202 -13.22 -8.10 0.49
N THR A 203 -14.09 -8.83 1.17
CA THR A 203 -15.11 -8.24 2.06
C THR A 203 -14.47 -7.39 3.15
N LEU A 204 -13.36 -7.85 3.75
CA LEU A 204 -12.63 -7.07 4.74
C LEU A 204 -12.07 -5.77 4.15
N PHE A 205 -11.54 -5.77 2.91
CA PHE A 205 -11.12 -4.55 2.23
C PHE A 205 -12.28 -3.60 1.94
N ASP A 206 -13.45 -4.12 1.53
CA ASP A 206 -14.66 -3.31 1.33
C ASP A 206 -15.11 -2.64 2.64
N GLU A 207 -15.09 -3.36 3.76
CA GLU A 207 -15.42 -2.81 5.08
C GLU A 207 -14.43 -1.71 5.51
N LEU A 208 -13.13 -1.91 5.27
CA LEU A 208 -12.10 -0.90 5.55
C LEU A 208 -12.28 0.35 4.69
N HIS A 209 -12.60 0.17 3.40
CA HIS A 209 -12.92 1.28 2.52
C HIS A 209 -14.18 2.02 2.98
N ALA A 210 -15.23 1.31 3.38
CA ALA A 210 -16.45 1.91 3.92
C ALA A 210 -16.21 2.72 5.20
N GLN A 211 -15.13 2.41 5.95
CA GLN A 211 -14.65 3.19 7.10
C GLN A 211 -13.77 4.40 6.70
N GLY A 212 -13.63 4.68 5.40
CA GLY A 212 -12.86 5.81 4.88
C GLY A 212 -11.36 5.54 4.68
N ARG A 213 -10.92 4.28 4.69
CA ARG A 213 -9.51 3.95 4.41
C ARG A 213 -9.19 4.07 2.94
N THR A 214 -8.01 4.61 2.64
CA THR A 214 -7.46 4.63 1.28
C THR A 214 -6.80 3.29 0.99
N ILE A 215 -7.17 2.65 -0.11
CA ILE A 215 -6.69 1.30 -0.46
C ILE A 215 -6.19 1.30 -1.90
N VAL A 216 -4.94 0.86 -2.08
CA VAL A 216 -4.38 0.56 -3.41
C VAL A 216 -4.14 -0.94 -3.48
N LEU A 217 -4.87 -1.58 -4.38
CA LEU A 217 -4.80 -3.01 -4.64
C LEU A 217 -4.04 -3.26 -5.94
N ILE A 218 -2.99 -4.05 -5.90
CA ILE A 218 -2.26 -4.47 -7.09
C ILE A 218 -2.64 -5.90 -7.39
N THR A 219 -3.17 -6.13 -8.59
CA THR A 219 -3.59 -7.48 -9.00
C THR A 219 -3.58 -7.61 -10.53
N HIS A 220 -3.50 -8.84 -11.00
CA HIS A 220 -3.73 -9.20 -12.39
C HIS A 220 -5.11 -9.86 -12.59
N GLU A 221 -5.82 -10.15 -11.49
CA GLU A 221 -7.14 -10.79 -11.51
C GLU A 221 -8.24 -9.74 -11.69
N ILE A 222 -9.05 -9.91 -12.74
CA ILE A 222 -10.13 -8.96 -13.08
C ILE A 222 -11.20 -8.94 -11.99
N ASP A 223 -11.59 -10.12 -11.48
CA ASP A 223 -12.65 -10.24 -10.48
C ASP A 223 -12.26 -9.55 -9.16
N VAL A 224 -11.00 -9.63 -8.79
CA VAL A 224 -10.44 -8.93 -7.63
C VAL A 224 -10.45 -7.41 -7.84
N ALA A 225 -10.00 -6.96 -9.02
CA ALA A 225 -9.97 -5.54 -9.34
C ALA A 225 -11.37 -4.91 -9.45
N GLN A 226 -12.39 -5.68 -9.80
CA GLN A 226 -13.78 -5.22 -9.90
C GLN A 226 -14.39 -4.82 -8.54
N ARG A 227 -13.78 -5.19 -7.42
CA ARG A 227 -14.20 -4.71 -6.08
C ARG A 227 -13.83 -3.23 -5.87
N SER A 228 -12.79 -2.75 -6.57
CA SER A 228 -12.40 -1.35 -6.50
C SER A 228 -13.35 -0.46 -7.30
N ARG A 229 -13.43 0.83 -6.92
CA ARG A 229 -14.26 1.82 -7.63
C ARG A 229 -13.55 2.46 -8.81
N ARG A 230 -12.22 2.31 -8.90
CA ARG A 230 -11.36 2.88 -9.94
C ARG A 230 -10.29 1.87 -10.31
N ILE A 231 -10.05 1.72 -11.61
CA ILE A 231 -9.05 0.79 -12.13
C ILE A 231 -8.05 1.56 -12.99
N VAL A 232 -6.78 1.49 -12.58
CA VAL A 232 -5.63 2.02 -13.31
C VAL A 232 -4.95 0.85 -14.04
N ARG A 233 -4.86 0.91 -15.36
CA ARG A 233 -4.18 -0.11 -16.16
C ARG A 233 -2.79 0.36 -16.55
N VAL A 234 -1.79 -0.44 -16.15
CA VAL A 234 -0.38 -0.18 -16.47
C VAL A 234 0.08 -1.16 -17.55
N ARG A 235 0.74 -0.63 -18.57
CA ARG A 235 1.35 -1.41 -19.65
C ARG A 235 2.64 -0.74 -20.12
N ASP A 236 3.69 -1.54 -20.27
CA ASP A 236 5.01 -1.10 -20.77
C ASP A 236 5.53 0.14 -20.02
N GLY A 237 5.39 0.15 -18.68
CA GLY A 237 5.84 1.24 -17.81
C GLY A 237 4.99 2.51 -17.87
N ARG A 238 3.81 2.50 -18.49
CA ARG A 238 2.91 3.67 -18.64
C ARG A 238 1.50 3.38 -18.16
N ILE A 239 0.78 4.39 -17.72
CA ILE A 239 -0.67 4.28 -17.50
C ILE A 239 -1.35 4.27 -18.87
N GLN A 240 -2.00 3.16 -19.19
CA GLN A 240 -2.77 2.99 -20.42
C GLN A 240 -4.19 3.54 -20.30
N SER A 241 -4.80 3.33 -19.14
CA SER A 241 -6.13 3.86 -18.82
C SER A 241 -6.29 4.03 -17.33
N ASP A 242 -7.08 5.01 -16.94
CA ASP A 242 -7.48 5.31 -15.58
C ASP A 242 -8.95 5.70 -15.62
N GLY A 243 -9.78 5.01 -14.87
CA GLY A 243 -11.22 5.23 -14.94
C GLY A 243 -12.00 4.42 -13.91
N PRO A 244 -13.33 4.65 -13.86
CA PRO A 244 -14.19 3.95 -12.93
C PRO A 244 -14.13 2.44 -13.16
N GLY A 245 -14.10 1.68 -12.05
CA GLY A 245 -14.34 0.25 -12.07
C GLY A 245 -15.77 -0.08 -12.57
N PRO A 246 -16.05 -1.32 -12.98
CA PRO A 246 -17.40 -1.72 -13.33
C PRO A 246 -18.31 -1.54 -12.10
N ARG A 247 -19.52 -1.04 -12.34
CA ARG A 247 -20.58 -0.88 -11.33
C ARG A 247 -21.32 -2.17 -11.13
#